data_ab8f19630ee7693d663cb57668faf5a9
#
_entry.id   ab8f19630ee7693d663cb57668faf5a9
#
_cell.length_a   1.000
_cell.length_b   1.000
_cell.length_c   1.000
_cell.angle_alpha   90.00
_cell.angle_beta   90.00
_cell.angle_gamma   90.00
#
_symmetry.space_group_name_H-M   'P 1'
#
loop_
_entity.id
_entity.type
_entity.pdbx_description
1 polymer ?
#
loop_
_entity_poly.entity_id
_entity_poly.type
_entity_poly.pdbx_seq_one_letter_code
_entity_poly.pdbx_strand_id
1 'polypeptide(L)'
;MQQRTPPDKLIDPDGQVHRGRFTASVPRINGPEYDYRTPMGRPAPARQRRFHYKQFQYFGLVSDELLLGCALADTAWLGVAFFYWFEPATGALHEYSWRSPLARQPHLSQSPVNGVSRFRQKGVDIRMGYESRTDGLRKSLAVELPELQLQAYMDEPADFDPMSICTRTGINGWTYANKVAGLPVQGRLTRAGQTRQLDDLNAGGHHDFSAGYMRRRTFWNWACLSGHTDGHWLGLNVSCGVNETSFTENCFWRDNELIKVDLVDFDYDGDDLMRPWRIRSGDARVDLVFEPLNRHREKLNLVLFASNFHQIFGRFTGVLRDARGRETRVDGLHGFVEEQYAQW
;
A
#
# COMPACT_ATOMS: atom_id res chain seq x y z
N MET A 1 12.14 -18.91 -1.80
CA MET A 1 11.66 -18.90 -0.40
C MET A 1 10.38 -19.72 -0.34
N GLN A 2 10.27 -20.66 0.61
CA GLN A 2 9.08 -21.51 0.75
C GLN A 2 7.90 -20.68 1.30
N GLN A 3 6.77 -20.72 0.61
CA GLN A 3 5.51 -20.18 1.11
C GLN A 3 4.98 -21.04 2.25
N ARG A 4 4.26 -20.43 3.18
CA ARG A 4 3.62 -21.08 4.32
C ARG A 4 2.12 -20.87 4.25
N THR A 5 1.35 -21.85 4.69
CA THR A 5 -0.07 -21.64 4.95
C THR A 5 -0.24 -20.50 5.98
N PRO A 6 -1.12 -19.54 5.76
CA PRO A 6 -1.34 -18.48 6.72
C PRO A 6 -1.90 -19.05 8.03
N PRO A 7 -1.43 -18.58 9.20
CA PRO A 7 -2.09 -18.90 10.47
C PRO A 7 -3.41 -18.12 10.58
N ASP A 8 -4.34 -18.57 11.41
CA ASP A 8 -5.59 -17.82 11.69
C ASP A 8 -5.33 -16.46 12.33
N LYS A 9 -4.26 -16.38 13.14
CA LYS A 9 -3.76 -15.16 13.78
C LYS A 9 -2.26 -15.01 13.55
N LEU A 10 -1.79 -13.78 13.31
CA LEU A 10 -0.37 -13.52 13.09
C LEU A 10 0.47 -13.75 14.35
N ILE A 11 -0.06 -13.41 15.53
CA ILE A 11 0.58 -13.62 16.82
C ILE A 11 -0.06 -14.85 17.48
N ASP A 12 0.77 -15.82 17.84
CA ASP A 12 0.32 -17.03 18.52
C ASP A 12 -0.04 -16.81 20.00
N PRO A 13 -0.61 -17.82 20.72
CA PRO A 13 -0.96 -17.68 22.12
C PRO A 13 0.23 -17.37 23.04
N ASP A 14 1.45 -17.71 22.66
CA ASP A 14 2.68 -17.43 23.42
C ASP A 14 3.23 -16.03 23.13
N GLY A 15 2.52 -15.23 22.34
CA GLY A 15 2.92 -13.88 21.97
C GLY A 15 4.03 -13.81 20.92
N GLN A 16 4.28 -14.91 20.20
CA GLN A 16 5.30 -14.94 19.15
C GLN A 16 4.67 -14.64 17.78
N VAL A 17 5.45 -14.01 16.91
CA VAL A 17 5.00 -13.64 15.56
C VAL A 17 5.35 -14.70 14.54
N HIS A 18 4.38 -15.11 13.74
CA HIS A 18 4.60 -15.94 12.56
C HIS A 18 5.22 -15.12 11.44
N ARG A 19 6.47 -15.46 11.08
CA ARG A 19 7.21 -14.77 10.00
C ARG A 19 7.27 -15.64 8.76
N GLY A 20 7.29 -15.02 7.60
CA GLY A 20 7.39 -15.69 6.31
C GLY A 20 6.53 -15.03 5.24
N ARG A 21 6.58 -15.58 4.03
CA ARG A 21 5.60 -15.34 2.98
C ARG A 21 4.50 -16.38 3.10
N PHE A 22 3.25 -15.92 3.06
CA PHE A 22 2.07 -16.78 3.17
C PHE A 22 1.41 -16.97 1.81
N THR A 23 0.76 -18.13 1.63
CA THR A 23 0.03 -18.47 0.40
C THR A 23 -1.28 -17.71 0.23
N ALA A 24 -1.76 -17.06 1.29
CA ALA A 24 -2.95 -16.21 1.29
C ALA A 24 -2.81 -15.14 2.38
N SER A 25 -3.74 -14.21 2.43
CA SER A 25 -3.80 -13.18 3.46
C SER A 25 -3.99 -13.80 4.85
N VAL A 26 -3.26 -13.32 5.86
CA VAL A 26 -3.48 -13.71 7.27
C VAL A 26 -4.80 -13.11 7.75
N PRO A 27 -5.77 -13.92 8.22
CA PRO A 27 -7.10 -13.43 8.55
C PRO A 27 -7.13 -12.39 9.67
N ARG A 28 -6.22 -12.47 10.64
CA ARG A 28 -6.18 -11.54 11.76
C ARG A 28 -4.77 -11.12 12.15
N ILE A 29 -4.53 -9.81 12.12
CA ILE A 29 -3.28 -9.19 12.55
C ILE A 29 -3.48 -8.67 13.98
N ASN A 30 -3.36 -9.56 14.94
CA ASN A 30 -3.56 -9.30 16.36
C ASN A 30 -2.31 -8.69 17.01
N GLY A 31 -1.75 -7.64 16.42
CA GLY A 31 -0.49 -7.00 16.84
C GLY A 31 -0.37 -6.64 18.31
N PRO A 32 -1.43 -6.15 19.01
CA PRO A 32 -1.40 -5.90 20.45
C PRO A 32 -1.13 -7.12 21.33
N GLU A 33 -1.35 -8.35 20.82
CA GLU A 33 -1.09 -9.61 21.54
C GLU A 33 0.41 -10.00 21.52
N TYR A 34 1.26 -9.33 20.70
CA TYR A 34 2.69 -9.60 20.59
C TYR A 34 3.45 -9.34 21.91
N ASP A 35 4.28 -10.31 22.35
CA ASP A 35 5.20 -10.16 23.49
C ASP A 35 6.36 -9.21 23.12
N TYR A 36 6.00 -7.92 22.98
CA TYR A 36 6.98 -6.91 22.62
C TYR A 36 7.95 -6.65 23.78
N ARG A 37 9.24 -6.88 23.53
CA ARG A 37 10.32 -6.72 24.50
C ARG A 37 11.24 -5.59 24.14
N THR A 38 11.87 -4.99 25.14
CA THR A 38 12.97 -4.04 24.92
C THR A 38 14.17 -4.76 24.31
N PRO A 39 15.15 -4.04 23.69
CA PRO A 39 16.37 -4.66 23.19
C PRO A 39 17.18 -5.44 24.25
N MET A 40 16.96 -5.15 25.56
CA MET A 40 17.58 -5.84 26.67
C MET A 40 16.75 -7.03 27.19
N GLY A 41 15.74 -7.49 26.42
CA GLY A 41 14.92 -8.68 26.71
C GLY A 41 13.82 -8.50 27.77
N ARG A 42 13.63 -7.31 28.34
CA ARG A 42 12.57 -7.04 29.33
C ARG A 42 11.22 -6.82 28.62
N PRO A 43 10.08 -7.27 29.20
CA PRO A 43 8.77 -6.90 28.69
C PRO A 43 8.61 -5.39 28.59
N ALA A 44 8.16 -4.90 27.44
CA ALA A 44 7.96 -3.47 27.24
C ALA A 44 6.68 -3.00 27.98
N PRO A 45 6.71 -1.81 28.63
CA PRO A 45 5.53 -1.24 29.26
C PRO A 45 4.37 -1.05 28.26
N ALA A 46 3.12 -1.12 28.71
CA ALA A 46 1.92 -0.98 27.86
C ALA A 46 1.95 0.30 27.02
N ARG A 47 2.42 1.42 27.59
CA ARG A 47 2.60 2.68 26.84
C ARG A 47 3.58 2.52 25.67
N GLN A 48 4.73 1.89 25.90
CA GLN A 48 5.71 1.65 24.83
C GLN A 48 5.14 0.73 23.76
N ARG A 49 4.44 -0.34 24.14
CA ARG A 49 3.76 -1.23 23.18
C ARG A 49 2.76 -0.45 22.32
N ARG A 50 1.91 0.41 22.92
CA ARG A 50 0.94 1.23 22.17
C ARG A 50 1.63 2.18 21.18
N PHE A 51 2.70 2.89 21.64
CA PHE A 51 3.35 3.92 20.83
C PHE A 51 4.33 3.38 19.79
N HIS A 52 4.72 2.11 19.86
CA HIS A 52 5.60 1.49 18.86
C HIS A 52 4.83 0.70 17.79
N TYR A 53 3.58 0.31 18.06
CA TYR A 53 2.73 -0.33 17.06
C TYR A 53 2.18 0.70 16.08
N LYS A 54 2.27 0.39 14.79
CA LYS A 54 1.82 1.22 13.68
C LYS A 54 0.94 0.41 12.76
N GLN A 55 0.00 1.07 12.11
CA GLN A 55 -0.83 0.48 11.09
C GLN A 55 -1.10 1.49 9.99
N PHE A 56 -1.06 1.02 8.74
CA PHE A 56 -1.26 1.82 7.55
C PHE A 56 -2.09 1.03 6.54
N GLN A 57 -3.01 1.70 5.87
CA GLN A 57 -3.81 1.12 4.81
C GLN A 57 -3.94 2.14 3.68
N TYR A 58 -3.79 1.67 2.46
CA TYR A 58 -3.86 2.49 1.26
C TYR A 58 -4.71 1.78 0.20
N PHE A 59 -5.52 2.55 -0.50
CA PHE A 59 -6.27 2.13 -1.67
C PHE A 59 -5.96 3.09 -2.80
N GLY A 60 -5.47 2.59 -3.92
CA GLY A 60 -5.19 3.35 -5.12
C GLY A 60 -5.96 2.84 -6.33
N LEU A 61 -6.25 3.74 -7.22
CA LEU A 61 -6.87 3.51 -8.52
C LEU A 61 -6.08 4.28 -9.57
N VAL A 62 -5.78 3.66 -10.68
CA VAL A 62 -5.08 4.27 -11.80
C VAL A 62 -5.77 3.94 -13.14
N SER A 63 -5.91 4.97 -13.97
CA SER A 63 -6.35 4.88 -15.35
C SER A 63 -5.67 5.99 -16.16
N ASP A 64 -5.90 6.04 -17.47
CA ASP A 64 -5.40 7.12 -18.32
C ASP A 64 -6.04 8.47 -18.03
N GLU A 65 -7.22 8.47 -17.40
CA GLU A 65 -8.01 9.66 -17.18
C GLU A 65 -8.05 10.11 -15.72
N LEU A 66 -7.77 9.19 -14.77
CA LEU A 66 -7.90 9.42 -13.35
C LEU A 66 -6.91 8.58 -12.55
N LEU A 67 -6.11 9.23 -11.72
CA LEU A 67 -5.35 8.58 -10.65
C LEU A 67 -5.93 9.04 -9.31
N LEU A 68 -6.13 8.10 -8.40
CA LEU A 68 -6.72 8.37 -7.10
C LEU A 68 -5.97 7.60 -6.04
N GLY A 69 -5.74 8.22 -4.88
CA GLY A 69 -5.16 7.56 -3.72
C GLY A 69 -5.85 7.98 -2.43
N CYS A 70 -6.03 7.01 -1.55
CA CYS A 70 -6.56 7.22 -0.22
C CYS A 70 -5.76 6.41 0.81
N ALA A 71 -5.34 7.04 1.89
CA ALA A 71 -4.67 6.36 2.99
C ALA A 71 -5.31 6.65 4.33
N LEU A 72 -5.25 5.64 5.21
CA LEU A 72 -5.59 5.72 6.62
C LEU A 72 -4.41 5.19 7.44
N ALA A 73 -3.89 5.97 8.39
CA ALA A 73 -2.74 5.58 9.19
C ALA A 73 -2.96 5.86 10.69
N ASP A 74 -2.63 4.87 11.52
CA ASP A 74 -2.46 4.98 12.97
C ASP A 74 -0.97 4.90 13.31
N THR A 75 -0.36 6.04 13.62
CA THR A 75 1.04 6.11 14.07
C THR A 75 1.13 6.15 15.60
N ALA A 76 0.02 5.96 16.31
CA ALA A 76 -0.16 6.09 17.72
C ALA A 76 -0.11 7.55 18.25
N TRP A 77 0.84 8.36 17.78
CA TRP A 77 0.96 9.78 18.11
C TRP A 77 -0.02 10.64 17.31
N LEU A 78 -0.24 10.24 16.07
CA LEU A 78 -1.07 10.94 15.12
C LEU A 78 -1.81 9.92 14.25
N GLY A 79 -3.12 10.09 14.14
CA GLY A 79 -3.90 9.46 13.10
C GLY A 79 -3.93 10.37 11.89
N VAL A 80 -3.76 9.80 10.72
CA VAL A 80 -3.73 10.52 9.46
C VAL A 80 -4.74 9.88 8.51
N ALA A 81 -5.42 10.71 7.75
CA ALA A 81 -6.13 10.31 6.55
C ALA A 81 -5.80 11.29 5.45
N PHE A 82 -5.56 10.81 4.25
CA PHE A 82 -5.52 11.65 3.08
C PHE A 82 -6.32 11.03 1.94
N PHE A 83 -6.78 11.88 1.05
CA PHE A 83 -7.45 11.50 -0.19
C PHE A 83 -7.08 12.52 -1.26
N TYR A 84 -6.72 12.04 -2.43
CA TYR A 84 -6.46 12.89 -3.59
C TYR A 84 -6.96 12.23 -4.87
N TRP A 85 -7.19 13.04 -5.89
CA TRP A 85 -7.27 12.58 -7.27
C TRP A 85 -6.53 13.52 -8.21
N PHE A 86 -6.00 12.94 -9.25
CA PHE A 86 -5.22 13.62 -10.28
C PHE A 86 -5.80 13.29 -11.66
N GLU A 87 -5.99 14.29 -12.48
CA GLU A 87 -6.48 14.19 -13.86
C GLU A 87 -5.30 14.43 -14.84
N PRO A 88 -4.70 13.38 -15.45
CA PRO A 88 -3.51 13.53 -16.30
C PRO A 88 -3.69 14.46 -17.48
N ALA A 89 -4.88 14.48 -18.09
CA ALA A 89 -5.19 15.29 -19.27
C ALA A 89 -5.13 16.81 -18.99
N THR A 90 -5.49 17.24 -17.78
CA THR A 90 -5.54 18.65 -17.38
C THR A 90 -4.38 19.04 -16.46
N GLY A 91 -3.70 18.05 -15.85
CA GLY A 91 -2.74 18.26 -14.79
C GLY A 91 -3.37 18.69 -13.46
N ALA A 92 -4.70 18.65 -13.34
CA ALA A 92 -5.41 19.05 -12.13
C ALA A 92 -5.22 18.03 -11.00
N LEU A 93 -4.78 18.51 -9.85
CA LEU A 93 -4.62 17.75 -8.63
C LEU A 93 -5.52 18.34 -7.53
N HIS A 94 -6.30 17.49 -6.90
CA HIS A 94 -7.14 17.83 -5.76
C HIS A 94 -6.74 17.00 -4.57
N GLU A 95 -6.42 17.64 -3.45
CA GLU A 95 -5.81 17.00 -2.29
C GLU A 95 -6.55 17.37 -1.01
N TYR A 96 -6.72 16.38 -0.14
CA TYR A 96 -7.32 16.51 1.18
C TYR A 96 -6.48 15.73 2.18
N SER A 97 -6.24 16.33 3.33
CA SER A 97 -5.49 15.70 4.43
C SER A 97 -6.13 16.06 5.77
N TRP A 98 -6.27 15.07 6.62
CA TRP A 98 -6.86 15.19 7.95
C TRP A 98 -5.96 14.54 8.98
N ARG A 99 -5.96 15.12 10.18
CA ARG A 99 -5.13 14.65 11.27
C ARG A 99 -5.93 14.54 12.54
N SER A 100 -5.61 13.54 13.36
CA SER A 100 -6.26 13.28 14.65
C SER A 100 -5.21 13.02 15.72
N PRO A 101 -5.08 13.91 16.73
CA PRO A 101 -4.12 13.73 17.81
C PRO A 101 -4.33 12.40 18.54
N LEU A 102 -3.22 11.74 18.94
CA LEU A 102 -3.20 10.44 19.62
C LEU A 102 -3.96 9.34 18.88
N ALA A 103 -4.05 9.47 17.56
CA ALA A 103 -4.74 8.55 16.68
C ALA A 103 -6.15 8.17 17.18
N ARG A 104 -6.94 9.17 17.64
CA ARG A 104 -8.36 8.96 17.99
C ARG A 104 -9.19 8.57 16.76
N GLN A 105 -8.71 8.92 15.60
CA GLN A 105 -9.12 8.50 14.27
C GLN A 105 -7.84 8.28 13.44
N PRO A 106 -7.80 7.35 12.45
CA PRO A 106 -8.86 6.40 12.08
C PRO A 106 -9.00 5.22 13.06
N HIS A 107 -10.12 4.50 12.96
CA HIS A 107 -10.27 3.14 13.49
C HIS A 107 -9.93 2.15 12.41
N LEU A 108 -8.85 1.41 12.55
CA LEU A 108 -8.34 0.50 11.53
C LEU A 108 -8.72 -0.95 11.83
N SER A 109 -9.18 -1.66 10.78
CA SER A 109 -9.38 -3.10 10.83
C SER A 109 -8.08 -3.82 11.16
N GLN A 110 -8.15 -4.85 11.99
CA GLN A 110 -7.02 -5.78 12.23
C GLN A 110 -7.02 -6.96 11.25
N SER A 111 -7.86 -6.92 10.24
CA SER A 111 -8.00 -7.97 9.24
C SER A 111 -7.97 -7.37 7.84
N PRO A 112 -7.11 -7.88 6.93
CA PRO A 112 -7.12 -7.51 5.51
C PRO A 112 -8.18 -8.27 4.71
N VAL A 113 -8.93 -9.19 5.35
CA VAL A 113 -9.92 -10.05 4.69
C VAL A 113 -11.36 -9.81 5.17
N ASN A 114 -11.54 -9.32 6.41
CA ASN A 114 -12.87 -8.99 6.95
C ASN A 114 -12.80 -7.77 7.85
N GLY A 115 -13.74 -6.85 7.68
CA GLY A 115 -13.86 -5.68 8.54
C GLY A 115 -13.90 -4.36 7.77
N VAL A 116 -13.91 -3.28 8.52
CA VAL A 116 -13.93 -1.91 7.97
C VAL A 116 -12.96 -1.04 8.75
N SER A 117 -12.12 -0.34 8.01
CA SER A 117 -11.34 0.78 8.52
C SER A 117 -12.06 2.07 8.22
N ARG A 118 -12.14 2.98 9.19
CA ARG A 118 -12.93 4.20 9.03
C ARG A 118 -12.23 5.41 9.63
N PHE A 119 -12.23 6.49 8.87
CA PHE A 119 -11.92 7.83 9.36
C PHE A 119 -13.16 8.70 9.25
N ARG A 120 -13.54 9.37 10.36
CA ARG A 120 -14.71 10.24 10.39
C ARG A 120 -14.42 11.53 11.12
N GLN A 121 -14.65 12.66 10.45
CA GLN A 121 -14.68 14.01 11.02
C GLN A 121 -15.86 14.79 10.42
N LYS A 122 -16.08 16.04 10.88
CA LYS A 122 -17.18 16.86 10.34
C LYS A 122 -17.04 17.02 8.83
N GLY A 123 -18.05 16.59 8.08
CA GLY A 123 -18.09 16.67 6.62
C GLY A 123 -17.21 15.64 5.89
N VAL A 124 -16.64 14.67 6.60
CA VAL A 124 -15.77 13.62 6.01
C VAL A 124 -16.10 12.26 6.58
N ASP A 125 -16.32 11.29 5.72
CA ASP A 125 -16.43 9.88 6.08
C ASP A 125 -15.69 9.04 5.04
N ILE A 126 -14.58 8.41 5.45
CA ILE A 126 -13.76 7.52 4.61
C ILE A 126 -13.85 6.12 5.19
N ARG A 127 -14.16 5.13 4.34
CA ARG A 127 -14.26 3.72 4.72
C ARG A 127 -13.48 2.86 3.74
N MET A 128 -12.60 2.00 4.26
CA MET A 128 -11.97 0.90 3.53
C MET A 128 -12.55 -0.41 4.05
N GLY A 129 -13.25 -1.14 3.19
CA GLY A 129 -13.92 -2.38 3.53
C GLY A 129 -13.19 -3.61 3.02
N TYR A 130 -13.26 -4.68 3.79
CA TYR A 130 -12.73 -6.00 3.49
C TYR A 130 -13.84 -7.03 3.70
N GLU A 131 -14.13 -7.83 2.69
CA GLU A 131 -15.22 -8.79 2.72
C GLU A 131 -14.80 -10.10 2.07
N SER A 132 -14.70 -11.17 2.86
CA SER A 132 -14.53 -12.52 2.31
C SER A 132 -15.83 -12.97 1.66
N ARG A 133 -15.74 -13.50 0.44
CA ARG A 133 -16.84 -13.97 -0.39
C ARG A 133 -16.62 -15.42 -0.79
N THR A 134 -17.63 -16.07 -1.32
CA THR A 134 -17.54 -17.45 -1.79
C THR A 134 -16.61 -17.61 -3.00
N ASP A 135 -16.47 -16.54 -3.78
CA ASP A 135 -15.67 -16.47 -5.02
C ASP A 135 -14.35 -15.69 -4.86
N GLY A 136 -14.01 -15.29 -3.64
CA GLY A 136 -12.77 -14.57 -3.37
C GLY A 136 -12.86 -13.54 -2.24
N LEU A 137 -12.23 -12.39 -2.43
CA LEU A 137 -12.20 -11.31 -1.45
C LEU A 137 -12.49 -9.97 -2.15
N ARG A 138 -13.39 -9.17 -1.57
CA ARG A 138 -13.62 -7.79 -2.01
C ARG A 138 -12.89 -6.80 -1.12
N LYS A 139 -12.15 -5.88 -1.73
CA LYS A 139 -11.64 -4.67 -1.11
C LYS A 139 -12.39 -3.45 -1.65
N SER A 140 -12.83 -2.57 -0.78
CA SER A 140 -13.62 -1.40 -1.18
C SER A 140 -13.13 -0.11 -0.54
N LEU A 141 -13.36 1.00 -1.22
CA LEU A 141 -13.16 2.36 -0.74
C LEU A 141 -14.45 3.15 -0.93
N ALA A 142 -14.94 3.74 0.15
CA ALA A 142 -16.00 4.75 0.09
C ALA A 142 -15.49 6.05 0.70
N VAL A 143 -15.66 7.15 -0.02
CA VAL A 143 -15.31 8.51 0.42
C VAL A 143 -16.52 9.40 0.27
N GLU A 144 -16.90 10.06 1.36
CA GLU A 144 -17.99 11.04 1.40
C GLU A 144 -17.42 12.39 1.84
N LEU A 145 -17.36 13.34 0.91
CA LEU A 145 -17.02 14.75 1.12
C LEU A 145 -18.18 15.61 0.67
N PRO A 146 -18.29 16.88 1.08
CA PRO A 146 -19.37 17.78 0.67
C PRO A 146 -19.54 17.88 -0.86
N GLU A 147 -18.43 17.87 -1.59
CA GLU A 147 -18.39 18.04 -3.04
C GLU A 147 -18.15 16.75 -3.83
N LEU A 148 -17.91 15.62 -3.14
CA LEU A 148 -17.53 14.37 -3.78
C LEU A 148 -18.07 13.15 -3.04
N GLN A 149 -18.55 12.18 -3.78
CA GLN A 149 -18.88 10.84 -3.30
C GLN A 149 -18.19 9.81 -4.18
N LEU A 150 -17.41 8.92 -3.57
CA LEU A 150 -16.75 7.79 -4.22
C LEU A 150 -17.24 6.49 -3.62
N GLN A 151 -17.54 5.52 -4.47
CA GLN A 151 -17.72 4.12 -4.14
C GLN A 151 -16.91 3.31 -5.15
N ALA A 152 -15.81 2.73 -4.71
CA ALA A 152 -14.93 1.92 -5.53
C ALA A 152 -14.69 0.58 -4.86
N TYR A 153 -14.53 -0.48 -5.66
CA TYR A 153 -14.13 -1.79 -5.17
C TYR A 153 -13.32 -2.55 -6.21
N MET A 154 -12.52 -3.49 -5.73
CA MET A 154 -11.82 -4.48 -6.52
C MET A 154 -12.07 -5.86 -5.91
N ASP A 155 -12.23 -6.86 -6.76
CA ASP A 155 -12.42 -8.24 -6.37
C ASP A 155 -11.13 -9.03 -6.64
N GLU A 156 -10.61 -9.67 -5.60
CA GLU A 156 -9.58 -10.69 -5.69
C GLU A 156 -10.29 -12.02 -5.93
N PRO A 157 -10.22 -12.63 -7.12
CA PRO A 157 -10.82 -13.94 -7.34
C PRO A 157 -10.12 -15.02 -6.48
N ALA A 158 -10.76 -16.16 -6.32
CA ALA A 158 -10.28 -17.23 -5.42
C ALA A 158 -8.88 -17.77 -5.77
N ASP A 159 -8.46 -17.62 -7.02
CA ASP A 159 -7.13 -18.00 -7.53
C ASP A 159 -6.10 -16.85 -7.53
N PHE A 160 -6.45 -15.68 -7.03
CA PHE A 160 -5.52 -14.56 -6.91
C PHE A 160 -4.47 -14.84 -5.83
N ASP A 161 -3.18 -14.67 -6.17
CA ASP A 161 -2.05 -14.85 -5.24
C ASP A 161 -1.65 -13.49 -4.63
N PRO A 162 -2.08 -13.11 -3.41
CA PRO A 162 -1.71 -11.84 -2.80
C PRO A 162 -0.27 -11.88 -2.29
N MET A 163 0.40 -10.73 -2.26
CA MET A 163 1.64 -10.59 -1.50
C MET A 163 1.30 -10.46 -0.01
N SER A 164 1.38 -11.56 0.70
CA SER A 164 1.16 -11.64 2.15
C SER A 164 2.45 -12.05 2.84
N ILE A 165 3.04 -11.16 3.62
CA ILE A 165 4.40 -11.32 4.15
C ILE A 165 4.53 -10.73 5.54
N CYS A 166 5.25 -11.41 6.43
CA CYS A 166 5.69 -10.87 7.71
C CYS A 166 7.20 -10.97 7.85
N THR A 167 7.86 -9.83 8.00
CA THR A 167 9.32 -9.73 8.08
C THR A 167 9.77 -9.20 9.45
N ARG A 168 11.03 -9.43 9.78
CA ARG A 168 11.65 -8.82 10.96
C ARG A 168 12.01 -7.36 10.66
N THR A 169 11.73 -6.46 11.60
CA THR A 169 12.16 -5.06 11.55
C THR A 169 12.94 -4.71 12.81
N GLY A 170 14.25 -4.58 12.66
CA GLY A 170 15.15 -4.40 13.81
C GLY A 170 15.27 -5.64 14.68
N ILE A 171 15.67 -5.46 15.95
CA ILE A 171 15.96 -6.57 16.87
C ILE A 171 14.70 -7.26 17.40
N ASN A 172 13.65 -6.51 17.68
CA ASN A 172 12.44 -6.96 18.37
C ASN A 172 11.14 -6.55 17.66
N GLY A 173 11.23 -5.99 16.45
CA GLY A 173 10.10 -5.59 15.65
C GLY A 173 9.75 -6.57 14.55
N TRP A 174 8.64 -6.32 13.91
CA TRP A 174 8.15 -7.01 12.72
C TRP A 174 7.23 -6.08 11.93
N THR A 175 7.10 -6.37 10.63
CA THR A 175 6.12 -5.74 9.76
C THR A 175 5.40 -6.82 8.98
N TYR A 176 4.09 -6.83 9.07
CA TYR A 176 3.22 -7.55 8.17
C TYR A 176 2.78 -6.63 7.05
N ALA A 177 2.83 -7.11 5.82
CA ALA A 177 2.31 -6.43 4.65
C ALA A 177 1.41 -7.38 3.85
N ASN A 178 0.25 -6.87 3.44
CA ASN A 178 -0.63 -7.50 2.47
C ASN A 178 -0.83 -6.53 1.31
N LYS A 179 -0.34 -6.91 0.14
CA LYS A 179 -0.38 -6.07 -1.06
C LYS A 179 -1.11 -6.81 -2.17
N VAL A 180 -1.89 -6.06 -2.93
CA VAL A 180 -2.49 -6.51 -4.18
C VAL A 180 -2.37 -5.39 -5.21
N ALA A 181 -2.18 -5.74 -6.47
CA ALA A 181 -2.20 -4.80 -7.59
C ALA A 181 -2.61 -5.53 -8.89
N GLY A 182 -3.00 -4.78 -9.91
CA GLY A 182 -3.38 -5.34 -11.20
C GLY A 182 -4.81 -5.91 -11.23
N LEU A 183 -5.68 -5.42 -10.38
CA LEU A 183 -7.09 -5.82 -10.35
C LEU A 183 -7.98 -4.73 -10.97
N PRO A 184 -9.00 -5.07 -11.77
CA PRO A 184 -9.95 -4.09 -12.27
C PRO A 184 -10.73 -3.44 -11.13
N VAL A 185 -10.93 -2.13 -11.22
CA VAL A 185 -11.74 -1.36 -10.27
C VAL A 185 -13.10 -1.05 -10.87
N GLN A 186 -14.12 -1.27 -10.07
CA GLN A 186 -15.51 -1.00 -10.39
C GLN A 186 -16.10 0.02 -9.42
N GLY A 187 -17.22 0.64 -9.83
CA GLY A 187 -17.93 1.55 -8.96
C GLY A 187 -18.21 2.90 -9.60
N ARG A 188 -18.37 3.93 -8.77
CA ARG A 188 -18.76 5.26 -9.23
C ARG A 188 -18.13 6.39 -8.45
N LEU A 189 -17.84 7.48 -9.15
CA LEU A 189 -17.40 8.75 -8.62
C LEU A 189 -18.46 9.81 -8.98
N THR A 190 -19.06 10.45 -7.97
CA THR A 190 -19.98 11.58 -8.16
C THR A 190 -19.33 12.86 -7.66
N ARG A 191 -19.24 13.88 -8.50
CA ARG A 191 -18.67 15.20 -8.18
C ARG A 191 -19.49 16.28 -8.87
N ALA A 192 -19.81 17.34 -8.14
CA ALA A 192 -20.61 18.47 -8.68
C ALA A 192 -21.90 18.04 -9.41
N GLY A 193 -22.58 17.01 -8.91
CA GLY A 193 -23.81 16.47 -9.50
C GLY A 193 -23.62 15.56 -10.72
N GLN A 194 -22.38 15.38 -11.20
CA GLN A 194 -22.05 14.47 -12.29
C GLN A 194 -21.52 13.15 -11.75
N THR A 195 -22.06 12.05 -12.25
CA THR A 195 -21.63 10.69 -11.89
C THR A 195 -20.86 10.07 -13.05
N ARG A 196 -19.71 9.51 -12.74
CA ARG A 196 -18.84 8.78 -13.65
C ARG A 196 -18.72 7.34 -13.17
N GLN A 197 -18.92 6.37 -14.05
CA GLN A 197 -18.68 4.97 -13.74
C GLN A 197 -17.19 4.68 -13.84
N LEU A 198 -16.63 4.00 -12.84
CA LEU A 198 -15.20 3.63 -12.84
C LEU A 198 -14.93 2.46 -13.79
N ASP A 199 -15.95 1.65 -14.04
CA ASP A 199 -15.90 0.56 -15.01
C ASP A 199 -15.56 1.05 -16.42
N ASP A 200 -16.01 2.26 -16.80
CA ASP A 200 -15.78 2.86 -18.12
C ASP A 200 -14.31 3.36 -18.28
N LEU A 201 -13.55 3.46 -17.18
CA LEU A 201 -12.19 3.99 -17.18
C LEU A 201 -11.12 2.93 -17.46
N ASN A 202 -11.49 1.65 -17.53
CA ASN A 202 -10.51 0.54 -17.54
C ASN A 202 -9.47 0.69 -16.42
N ALA A 203 -9.91 1.11 -15.25
CA ALA A 203 -9.05 1.45 -14.12
C ALA A 203 -8.51 0.21 -13.43
N GLY A 204 -7.21 0.22 -13.14
CA GLY A 204 -6.54 -0.77 -12.31
C GLY A 204 -6.43 -0.32 -10.85
N GLY A 205 -6.63 -1.27 -9.93
CA GLY A 205 -6.56 -1.03 -8.50
C GLY A 205 -5.36 -1.66 -7.85
N HIS A 206 -4.96 -1.07 -6.73
CA HIS A 206 -3.98 -1.64 -5.82
C HIS A 206 -4.32 -1.27 -4.38
N HIS A 207 -3.87 -2.13 -3.47
CA HIS A 207 -4.13 -1.97 -2.05
C HIS A 207 -2.92 -2.38 -1.23
N ASP A 208 -2.67 -1.62 -0.17
CA ASP A 208 -1.68 -1.90 0.87
C ASP A 208 -2.35 -1.96 2.24
N PHE A 209 -2.08 -3.03 2.95
CA PHE A 209 -2.37 -3.17 4.37
C PHE A 209 -1.07 -3.52 5.08
N SER A 210 -0.55 -2.60 5.87
CA SER A 210 0.69 -2.80 6.63
C SER A 210 0.46 -2.56 8.11
N ALA A 211 1.01 -3.44 8.96
CA ALA A 211 0.93 -3.33 10.40
C ALA A 211 2.17 -3.90 11.07
N GLY A 212 2.59 -3.34 12.22
CA GLY A 212 3.70 -3.91 12.96
C GLY A 212 4.36 -2.98 13.97
N TYR A 213 5.42 -3.52 14.57
CA TYR A 213 6.35 -2.79 15.42
C TYR A 213 7.54 -2.36 14.57
N MET A 214 7.35 -1.25 13.86
CA MET A 214 8.29 -0.73 12.87
C MET A 214 9.46 0.00 13.52
N ARG A 215 10.54 0.23 12.76
CA ARG A 215 11.66 1.06 13.21
C ARG A 215 11.19 2.49 13.50
N ARG A 216 11.78 3.13 14.51
CA ARG A 216 11.44 4.52 14.85
C ARG A 216 11.74 5.50 13.72
N ARG A 217 12.81 5.27 12.98
CA ARG A 217 13.16 6.02 11.76
C ARG A 217 13.14 5.06 10.61
N THR A 218 12.33 5.34 9.63
CA THR A 218 12.16 4.52 8.43
C THR A 218 12.24 5.42 7.22
N PHE A 219 12.96 4.95 6.23
CA PHE A 219 12.99 5.53 4.90
C PHE A 219 12.54 4.43 3.92
N TRP A 220 11.81 4.81 2.87
CA TRP A 220 11.54 3.89 1.77
C TRP A 220 11.34 4.61 0.45
N ASN A 221 11.69 3.90 -0.60
CA ASN A 221 11.11 4.13 -1.91
C ASN A 221 10.08 3.02 -2.18
N TRP A 222 9.05 3.33 -2.90
CA TRP A 222 8.02 2.40 -3.33
C TRP A 222 7.58 2.74 -4.74
N ALA A 223 7.23 1.71 -5.53
CA ALA A 223 6.64 1.88 -6.84
C ALA A 223 5.48 0.90 -7.01
N CYS A 224 4.41 1.39 -7.60
CA CYS A 224 3.20 0.63 -7.87
C CYS A 224 2.60 1.06 -9.20
N LEU A 225 2.18 0.09 -10.00
CA LEU A 225 1.31 0.29 -11.15
C LEU A 225 0.20 -0.75 -11.16
N SER A 226 -0.90 -0.41 -11.79
CA SER A 226 -2.00 -1.34 -12.08
C SER A 226 -2.61 -0.94 -13.41
N GLY A 227 -2.76 -1.88 -14.35
CA GLY A 227 -3.34 -1.57 -15.64
C GLY A 227 -3.39 -2.77 -16.56
N HIS A 228 -3.99 -2.58 -17.70
CA HIS A 228 -4.13 -3.61 -18.73
C HIS A 228 -3.23 -3.29 -19.93
N THR A 229 -2.39 -4.26 -20.33
CA THR A 229 -1.51 -4.16 -21.51
C THR A 229 -1.27 -5.54 -22.10
N ASP A 230 -1.07 -5.63 -23.42
CA ASP A 230 -0.84 -6.90 -24.14
C ASP A 230 -1.87 -8.01 -23.84
N GLY A 231 -3.13 -7.63 -23.56
CA GLY A 231 -4.20 -8.57 -23.23
C GLY A 231 -4.13 -9.13 -21.80
N HIS A 232 -3.28 -8.57 -20.92
CA HIS A 232 -3.08 -8.99 -19.53
C HIS A 232 -3.31 -7.86 -18.56
N TRP A 233 -3.86 -8.17 -17.39
CA TRP A 233 -3.80 -7.30 -16.23
C TRP A 233 -2.43 -7.38 -15.59
N LEU A 234 -1.80 -6.22 -15.41
CA LEU A 234 -0.52 -6.09 -14.73
C LEU A 234 -0.67 -5.33 -13.42
N GLY A 235 -0.01 -5.83 -12.39
CA GLY A 235 0.21 -5.13 -11.14
C GLY A 235 1.69 -5.14 -10.78
N LEU A 236 2.20 -4.08 -10.17
CA LEU A 236 3.55 -4.01 -9.62
C LEU A 236 3.49 -3.54 -8.18
N ASN A 237 4.27 -4.14 -7.32
CA ASN A 237 4.61 -3.65 -5.98
C ASN A 237 6.08 -3.92 -5.73
N VAL A 238 6.88 -2.87 -5.72
CA VAL A 238 8.31 -2.97 -5.40
C VAL A 238 8.71 -1.84 -4.44
N SER A 239 9.57 -2.16 -3.50
CA SER A 239 10.05 -1.22 -2.49
C SER A 239 11.49 -1.48 -2.10
N CYS A 240 12.14 -0.48 -1.50
CA CYS A 240 13.37 -0.63 -0.75
C CYS A 240 13.28 0.19 0.54
N GLY A 241 14.05 -0.18 1.58
CA GLY A 241 14.15 0.53 2.86
C GLY A 241 13.27 -0.03 3.99
N VAL A 242 12.15 -0.71 3.71
CA VAL A 242 11.21 -1.20 4.74
C VAL A 242 11.46 -2.65 5.15
N ASN A 243 11.64 -3.56 4.20
CA ASN A 243 11.51 -5.01 4.41
C ASN A 243 12.74 -5.83 3.99
N GLU A 244 13.94 -5.24 3.95
CA GLU A 244 15.14 -5.96 3.45
C GLU A 244 15.88 -6.80 4.48
N THR A 245 15.42 -6.86 5.73
CA THR A 245 16.18 -7.55 6.80
C THR A 245 16.18 -9.08 6.67
N SER A 246 15.25 -9.66 5.90
CA SER A 246 15.20 -11.11 5.67
C SER A 246 14.68 -11.48 4.29
N PHE A 247 13.66 -10.82 3.80
CA PHE A 247 13.08 -10.99 2.48
C PHE A 247 12.21 -9.80 2.13
N THR A 248 11.96 -9.60 0.83
CA THR A 248 11.27 -8.42 0.30
C THR A 248 9.82 -8.72 -0.06
N GLU A 249 9.00 -7.68 -0.12
CA GLU A 249 7.65 -7.71 -0.68
C GLU A 249 7.62 -7.51 -2.20
N ASN A 250 8.79 -7.40 -2.84
CA ASN A 250 8.94 -7.08 -4.24
C ASN A 250 8.35 -8.15 -5.14
N CYS A 251 7.40 -7.77 -5.96
CA CYS A 251 6.70 -8.65 -6.88
C CYS A 251 5.98 -7.84 -7.96
N PHE A 252 5.55 -8.55 -8.99
CA PHE A 252 4.52 -8.07 -9.89
C PHE A 252 3.49 -9.18 -10.12
N TRP A 253 2.32 -8.80 -10.59
CA TRP A 253 1.26 -9.71 -11.00
C TRP A 253 1.08 -9.64 -12.50
N ARG A 254 0.88 -10.79 -13.11
CA ARG A 254 0.34 -10.91 -14.45
C ARG A 254 -0.92 -11.74 -14.35
N ASP A 255 -2.05 -11.10 -14.64
CA ASP A 255 -3.35 -11.63 -14.30
C ASP A 255 -3.44 -11.89 -12.78
N ASN A 256 -3.75 -13.10 -12.34
CA ASN A 256 -3.86 -13.44 -10.91
C ASN A 256 -2.56 -14.02 -10.31
N GLU A 257 -1.54 -14.29 -11.15
CA GLU A 257 -0.29 -14.93 -10.74
C GLU A 257 0.72 -13.91 -10.19
N LEU A 258 1.18 -14.11 -8.98
CA LEU A 258 2.25 -13.34 -8.37
C LEU A 258 3.63 -13.85 -8.77
N ILE A 259 4.45 -12.98 -9.34
CA ILE A 259 5.83 -13.25 -9.71
C ILE A 259 6.75 -12.48 -8.78
N LYS A 260 7.48 -13.22 -7.92
CA LYS A 260 8.48 -12.63 -7.02
C LYS A 260 9.66 -12.10 -7.82
N VAL A 261 10.16 -10.93 -7.40
CA VAL A 261 11.42 -10.37 -7.86
C VAL A 261 12.38 -10.17 -6.70
N ASP A 262 13.66 -10.02 -7.03
CA ASP A 262 14.73 -9.79 -6.05
C ASP A 262 14.72 -8.34 -5.52
N LEU A 263 15.76 -7.95 -4.82
CA LEU A 263 16.00 -6.57 -4.37
C LEU A 263 15.86 -5.61 -5.55
N VAL A 264 15.24 -4.47 -5.28
CA VAL A 264 15.00 -3.44 -6.29
C VAL A 264 15.77 -2.19 -5.93
N ASP A 265 16.42 -1.62 -6.93
CA ASP A 265 17.11 -0.35 -6.86
C ASP A 265 16.28 0.75 -7.54
N PHE A 266 16.26 1.93 -6.92
CA PHE A 266 15.62 3.13 -7.41
C PHE A 266 16.71 4.18 -7.69
N ASP A 267 17.00 4.40 -8.96
CA ASP A 267 17.98 5.39 -9.43
C ASP A 267 17.23 6.65 -9.86
N TYR A 268 17.37 7.73 -9.10
CA TYR A 268 16.66 9.00 -9.31
C TYR A 268 17.45 10.18 -8.75
N ASP A 269 17.10 11.39 -9.17
CA ASP A 269 17.68 12.63 -8.66
C ASP A 269 16.99 13.05 -7.35
N GLY A 270 17.68 12.91 -6.22
CA GLY A 270 17.15 13.27 -4.90
C GLY A 270 16.90 14.78 -4.70
N ASP A 271 17.49 15.64 -5.53
CA ASP A 271 17.28 17.07 -5.50
C ASP A 271 16.08 17.49 -6.36
N ASP A 272 15.74 16.68 -7.38
CA ASP A 272 14.60 16.92 -8.28
C ASP A 272 13.83 15.62 -8.58
N LEU A 273 12.89 15.29 -7.74
CA LEU A 273 12.05 14.09 -7.86
C LEU A 273 11.13 14.10 -9.10
N MET A 274 11.05 15.21 -9.83
CA MET A 274 10.29 15.31 -11.07
C MET A 274 11.10 14.96 -12.32
N ARG A 275 12.36 14.54 -12.16
CA ARG A 275 13.13 13.88 -13.23
C ARG A 275 12.77 12.42 -13.33
N PRO A 276 13.03 11.76 -14.48
CA PRO A 276 12.77 10.33 -14.64
C PRO A 276 13.49 9.47 -13.58
N TRP A 277 12.79 8.44 -13.10
CA TRP A 277 13.33 7.42 -12.20
C TRP A 277 13.60 6.15 -12.98
N ARG A 278 14.69 5.47 -12.69
CA ARG A 278 14.94 4.12 -13.19
C ARG A 278 14.80 3.11 -12.05
N ILE A 279 14.01 2.05 -12.30
CA ILE A 279 13.66 1.05 -11.30
C ILE A 279 14.08 -0.31 -11.84
N ARG A 280 15.00 -0.99 -11.14
CA ARG A 280 15.56 -2.27 -11.60
C ARG A 280 15.63 -3.27 -10.46
N SER A 281 15.31 -4.54 -10.75
CA SER A 281 15.57 -5.64 -9.82
C SER A 281 16.92 -6.30 -10.09
N GLY A 282 17.56 -6.83 -9.01
CA GLY A 282 18.85 -7.51 -9.10
C GLY A 282 18.84 -8.75 -9.99
N ASP A 283 17.69 -9.40 -10.15
CA ASP A 283 17.47 -10.55 -11.03
C ASP A 283 17.05 -10.17 -12.45
N ALA A 284 17.10 -8.88 -12.80
CA ALA A 284 16.72 -8.31 -14.11
C ALA A 284 15.27 -8.60 -14.55
N ARG A 285 14.37 -8.94 -13.63
CA ARG A 285 12.95 -9.16 -13.93
C ARG A 285 12.15 -7.87 -14.00
N VAL A 286 12.62 -6.81 -13.38
CA VAL A 286 12.06 -5.46 -13.47
C VAL A 286 13.13 -4.56 -14.09
N ASP A 287 12.80 -3.92 -15.19
CA ASP A 287 13.59 -2.84 -15.81
C ASP A 287 12.62 -1.80 -16.36
N LEU A 288 12.33 -0.79 -15.55
CA LEU A 288 11.33 0.23 -15.82
C LEU A 288 11.93 1.62 -15.70
N VAL A 289 11.43 2.51 -16.54
CA VAL A 289 11.58 3.96 -16.42
C VAL A 289 10.23 4.54 -16.03
N PHE A 290 10.23 5.40 -15.03
CA PHE A 290 9.07 6.17 -14.60
C PHE A 290 9.25 7.63 -14.98
N GLU A 291 8.28 8.20 -15.68
CA GLU A 291 8.23 9.59 -16.09
C GLU A 291 7.22 10.35 -15.22
N PRO A 292 7.67 11.22 -14.30
CA PRO A 292 6.80 12.01 -13.43
C PRO A 292 5.88 12.97 -14.20
N LEU A 293 4.62 13.08 -13.74
CA LEU A 293 3.64 14.04 -14.25
C LEU A 293 3.28 15.11 -13.20
N ASN A 294 3.04 14.69 -11.96
CA ASN A 294 2.71 15.55 -10.84
C ASN A 294 2.99 14.82 -9.52
N ARG A 295 2.84 15.50 -8.37
CA ARG A 295 3.11 14.89 -7.06
C ARG A 295 2.15 15.38 -5.99
N HIS A 296 1.77 14.48 -5.10
CA HIS A 296 1.24 14.76 -3.76
C HIS A 296 2.41 14.86 -2.77
N ARG A 297 2.37 15.86 -1.89
CA ARG A 297 3.42 16.07 -0.89
C ARG A 297 2.84 16.39 0.47
N GLU A 298 3.31 15.68 1.49
CA GLU A 298 3.06 16.02 2.88
C GLU A 298 4.37 16.14 3.67
N LYS A 299 4.55 17.27 4.33
CA LYS A 299 5.70 17.48 5.21
C LYS A 299 5.22 17.88 6.60
N LEU A 300 5.66 17.13 7.60
CA LEU A 300 5.40 17.41 9.01
C LEU A 300 6.69 17.22 9.79
N ASN A 301 7.01 18.18 10.65
CA ASN A 301 8.15 18.07 11.56
C ASN A 301 7.77 18.55 12.94
N LEU A 302 7.53 17.58 13.82
CA LEU A 302 7.29 17.76 15.25
C LEU A 302 8.44 17.10 16.02
N VAL A 303 8.69 17.51 17.24
CA VAL A 303 9.84 17.01 18.03
C VAL A 303 9.91 15.48 18.12
N LEU A 304 8.77 14.81 18.28
CA LEU A 304 8.67 13.36 18.43
C LEU A 304 8.22 12.63 17.15
N PHE A 305 7.68 13.35 16.20
CA PHE A 305 7.15 12.82 14.94
C PHE A 305 7.61 13.69 13.78
N ALA A 306 8.10 13.07 12.74
CA ALA A 306 8.41 13.75 11.49
C ALA A 306 8.03 12.86 10.29
N SER A 307 7.57 13.48 9.23
CA SER A 307 7.27 12.84 7.95
C SER A 307 7.67 13.77 6.82
N ASN A 308 8.33 13.25 5.81
CA ASN A 308 8.56 13.93 4.53
C ASN A 308 8.14 12.94 3.46
N PHE A 309 6.91 13.11 2.99
CA PHE A 309 6.23 12.21 2.07
C PHE A 309 6.08 12.85 0.71
N HIS A 310 6.52 12.13 -0.30
CA HIS A 310 6.33 12.45 -1.70
C HIS A 310 5.76 11.22 -2.40
N GLN A 311 4.57 11.34 -2.96
CA GLN A 311 4.00 10.36 -3.86
C GLN A 311 3.86 11.01 -5.24
N ILE A 312 4.59 10.51 -6.19
CA ILE A 312 4.71 11.07 -7.53
C ILE A 312 3.86 10.23 -8.47
N PHE A 313 3.01 10.89 -9.23
CA PHE A 313 2.17 10.29 -10.28
C PHE A 313 2.91 10.35 -11.60
N GLY A 314 2.82 9.31 -12.40
CA GLY A 314 3.52 9.28 -13.67
C GLY A 314 3.23 8.04 -14.49
N ARG A 315 4.06 7.82 -15.49
CA ARG A 315 3.96 6.70 -16.43
C ARG A 315 5.18 5.81 -16.37
N PHE A 316 4.93 4.51 -16.36
CA PHE A 316 5.96 3.49 -16.45
C PHE A 316 6.11 3.00 -17.89
N THR A 317 7.37 2.85 -18.33
CA THR A 317 7.72 2.24 -19.59
C THR A 317 8.89 1.27 -19.37
N GLY A 318 8.88 0.13 -20.03
CA GLY A 318 9.95 -0.87 -19.92
C GLY A 318 9.45 -2.29 -20.01
N VAL A 319 10.03 -3.19 -19.21
CA VAL A 319 9.79 -4.62 -19.32
C VAL A 319 9.72 -5.28 -17.96
N LEU A 320 8.74 -6.18 -17.79
CA LEU A 320 8.65 -7.15 -16.70
C LEU A 320 8.92 -8.56 -17.22
N ARG A 321 9.73 -9.37 -16.52
CA ARG A 321 10.11 -10.74 -16.91
C ARG A 321 9.71 -11.75 -15.84
N ASP A 322 9.00 -12.79 -16.25
CA ASP A 322 8.67 -13.88 -15.34
C ASP A 322 9.89 -14.82 -15.10
N ALA A 323 9.69 -15.84 -14.25
CA ALA A 323 10.74 -16.81 -13.92
C ALA A 323 11.24 -17.64 -15.10
N ARG A 324 10.49 -17.67 -16.21
CA ARG A 324 10.83 -18.38 -17.44
C ARG A 324 11.47 -17.46 -18.49
N GLY A 325 11.69 -16.17 -18.14
CA GLY A 325 12.21 -15.16 -19.04
C GLY A 325 11.17 -14.62 -20.04
N ARG A 326 9.89 -14.93 -19.88
CA ARG A 326 8.83 -14.38 -20.72
C ARG A 326 8.63 -12.91 -20.38
N GLU A 327 8.75 -12.07 -21.38
CA GLU A 327 8.60 -10.61 -21.23
C GLU A 327 7.15 -10.17 -21.33
N THR A 328 6.80 -9.17 -20.53
CA THR A 328 5.59 -8.38 -20.67
C THR A 328 6.00 -6.91 -20.78
N ARG A 329 5.59 -6.28 -21.86
CA ARG A 329 5.92 -4.89 -22.14
C ARG A 329 5.02 -3.98 -21.31
N VAL A 330 5.63 -2.98 -20.69
CA VAL A 330 4.94 -1.88 -20.03
C VAL A 330 5.13 -0.67 -20.93
N ASP A 331 4.04 -0.14 -21.44
CA ASP A 331 4.06 0.98 -22.40
C ASP A 331 3.15 2.11 -21.91
N GLY A 332 3.73 3.03 -21.16
CA GLY A 332 3.07 4.24 -20.67
C GLY A 332 1.99 4.00 -19.61
N LEU A 333 2.00 2.84 -18.92
CA LEU A 333 1.04 2.57 -17.85
C LEU A 333 1.21 3.55 -16.69
N HIS A 334 0.10 4.14 -16.25
CA HIS A 334 0.10 5.04 -15.11
C HIS A 334 0.35 4.30 -13.79
N GLY A 335 0.93 5.02 -12.84
CA GLY A 335 1.15 4.54 -11.49
C GLY A 335 1.82 5.57 -10.61
N PHE A 336 2.43 5.09 -9.54
CA PHE A 336 3.02 5.92 -8.48
C PHE A 336 4.42 5.48 -8.14
N VAL A 337 5.27 6.44 -7.78
CA VAL A 337 6.49 6.20 -7.01
C VAL A 337 6.47 7.03 -5.74
N GLU A 338 7.13 6.55 -4.70
CA GLU A 338 7.22 7.25 -3.41
C GLU A 338 8.67 7.43 -2.98
N GLU A 339 8.91 8.57 -2.36
CA GLU A 339 10.02 8.80 -1.47
C GLU A 339 9.45 9.21 -0.12
N GLN A 340 9.75 8.44 0.92
CA GLN A 340 9.22 8.68 2.25
C GLN A 340 10.31 8.57 3.31
N TYR A 341 10.39 9.58 4.16
CA TYR A 341 11.04 9.51 5.46
C TYR A 341 9.99 9.66 6.56
N ALA A 342 10.02 8.77 7.53
CA ALA A 342 9.17 8.84 8.71
C ALA A 342 9.98 8.66 10.00
N GLN A 343 9.67 9.49 11.00
CA GLN A 343 10.08 9.31 12.39
C GLN A 343 8.82 9.30 13.25
N TRP A 344 8.54 8.17 13.91
CA TRP A 344 7.32 7.97 14.70
C TRP A 344 7.54 7.18 16.00
#